data_580a3ca404886d7234b856dd85181444
#
_entry.id   580a3ca404886d7234b856dd85181444
#
_cell.length_a   1.000
_cell.length_b   1.000
_cell.length_c   1.000
_cell.angle_alpha   90.00
_cell.angle_beta   90.00
_cell.angle_gamma   90.00
#
_symmetry.space_group_name_H-M   'P 1'
#
loop_
_entity.id
_entity.type
_entity.pdbx_description
1 polymer ?
#
loop_
_entity_poly.entity_id
_entity_poly.type
_entity_poly.pdbx_seq_one_letter_code
_entity_poly.pdbx_strand_id
1 'polypeptide(L)'
;MIKVINAASTPKTPVAAGHLRIILGPDEEGTRVRVALLDVEVGKSCRLASSDRTQVLYVMEGQGAHLAHTAGGRLEEHALPRRAGVYLEPGEEATMTAAGAPLVLLLVSVPKHTARPTDSASPRGYVFVEAQLRSLIDEKAIRERTFWVNKETGLSESWDLQLGRMAYAPQAHSPRHVHHPSKTSPVTPEHFYFIEKGTGEVKDDAGSRPVGPGDLVLIPAGEWHQLAASDSGFDYIEFQAPFDFMTTMDHDPLGKNWYIKGTDDGTGKPKLWVQS
;
A
#
# COMPACT_ATOMS: atom_id res chain seq x y z
N MET A 1 -10.70 1.01 18.03
CA MET A 1 -11.63 1.88 17.27
C MET A 1 -10.92 2.42 16.04
N ILE A 2 -11.51 2.30 14.87
CA ILE A 2 -11.00 2.79 13.59
C ILE A 2 -10.85 4.31 13.62
N LYS A 3 -9.78 4.83 13.02
CA LYS A 3 -9.56 6.27 12.84
C LYS A 3 -9.54 6.65 11.37
N VAL A 4 -10.08 7.82 11.06
CA VAL A 4 -10.02 8.43 9.74
C VAL A 4 -9.30 9.77 9.88
N ILE A 5 -8.20 9.93 9.16
CA ILE A 5 -7.35 11.12 9.19
C ILE A 5 -7.33 11.71 7.78
N ASN A 6 -7.85 12.92 7.61
CA ASN A 6 -7.84 13.58 6.31
C ASN A 6 -6.51 14.30 6.05
N ALA A 7 -5.81 13.93 4.98
CA ALA A 7 -4.52 14.51 4.63
C ALA A 7 -4.58 16.03 4.36
N ALA A 8 -5.74 16.54 3.90
CA ALA A 8 -5.89 17.99 3.66
C ALA A 8 -5.93 18.79 4.96
N SER A 9 -6.34 18.19 6.07
CA SER A 9 -6.34 18.81 7.40
C SER A 9 -4.96 18.79 8.08
N THR A 10 -4.01 18.03 7.52
CA THR A 10 -2.66 17.91 8.08
C THR A 10 -1.79 19.10 7.64
N PRO A 11 -1.06 19.73 8.56
CA PRO A 11 -0.20 20.87 8.25
C PRO A 11 0.85 20.56 7.18
N LYS A 12 1.03 21.48 6.24
CA LYS A 12 2.14 21.45 5.28
C LYS A 12 3.38 22.07 5.90
N THR A 13 4.43 21.29 6.05
CA THR A 13 5.73 21.76 6.54
C THR A 13 6.66 21.97 5.34
N PRO A 14 7.25 23.16 5.17
CA PRO A 14 8.26 23.40 4.13
C PRO A 14 9.48 22.49 4.34
N VAL A 15 9.95 21.88 3.27
CA VAL A 15 11.19 21.08 3.22
C VAL A 15 11.98 21.44 1.96
N ALA A 16 13.24 21.03 1.85
CA ALA A 16 14.10 21.38 0.71
C ALA A 16 13.53 20.99 -0.66
N ALA A 17 12.73 19.93 -0.71
CA ALA A 17 12.09 19.43 -1.94
C ALA A 17 10.75 20.12 -2.27
N GLY A 18 10.13 20.82 -1.31
CA GLY A 18 8.81 21.41 -1.44
C GLY A 18 8.04 21.39 -0.11
N HIS A 19 6.99 20.57 0.04
CA HIS A 19 6.20 20.51 1.26
C HIS A 19 5.95 19.07 1.71
N LEU A 20 6.10 18.81 3.00
CA LEU A 20 5.82 17.53 3.65
C LEU A 20 4.55 17.64 4.50
N ARG A 21 3.66 16.65 4.39
CA ARG A 21 2.52 16.45 5.29
C ARG A 21 2.67 15.08 5.95
N ILE A 22 2.92 15.05 7.25
CA ILE A 22 2.95 13.80 8.02
C ILE A 22 1.53 13.48 8.44
N ILE A 23 0.90 12.51 7.77
CA ILE A 23 -0.49 12.09 8.04
C ILE A 23 -0.51 11.22 9.30
N LEU A 24 0.47 10.34 9.43
CA LEU A 24 0.62 9.44 10.57
C LEU A 24 2.10 9.40 10.98
N GLY A 25 2.39 9.92 12.15
CA GLY A 25 3.74 9.95 12.73
C GLY A 25 4.01 8.70 13.58
N PRO A 26 5.27 8.50 14.00
CA PRO A 26 5.68 7.33 14.79
C PRO A 26 5.17 7.37 16.24
N ASP A 27 4.83 8.55 16.72
CA ASP A 27 4.48 8.79 18.13
C ASP A 27 2.96 8.88 18.33
N GLU A 28 2.19 8.79 17.24
CA GLU A 28 0.74 8.80 17.32
C GLU A 28 0.23 7.41 17.70
N GLU A 29 -0.15 7.27 18.95
CA GLU A 29 -1.04 6.22 19.46
C GLU A 29 -0.60 4.77 19.26
N GLY A 30 0.66 4.49 19.39
CA GLY A 30 1.19 3.13 19.39
C GLY A 30 1.32 2.49 18.00
N THR A 31 1.07 3.23 16.93
CA THR A 31 1.34 2.74 15.57
C THR A 31 2.83 2.73 15.26
N ARG A 32 3.26 1.67 14.58
CA ARG A 32 4.63 1.52 14.09
C ARG A 32 4.82 2.05 12.68
N VAL A 33 3.73 2.30 11.98
CA VAL A 33 3.72 2.75 10.59
C VAL A 33 3.79 4.27 10.53
N ARG A 34 4.53 4.79 9.56
CA ARG A 34 4.56 6.21 9.21
C ARG A 34 3.98 6.39 7.82
N VAL A 35 3.11 7.38 7.66
CA VAL A 35 2.52 7.75 6.37
C VAL A 35 2.65 9.23 6.16
N ALA A 36 3.18 9.62 5.01
CA ALA A 36 3.31 11.04 4.67
C ALA A 36 3.03 11.27 3.18
N LEU A 37 2.59 12.50 2.85
CA LEU A 37 2.58 13.01 1.49
C LEU A 37 3.70 14.04 1.34
N LEU A 38 4.41 13.95 0.22
CA LEU A 38 5.48 14.86 -0.14
C LEU A 38 5.17 15.51 -1.49
N ASP A 39 4.94 16.83 -1.46
CA ASP A 39 4.83 17.64 -2.67
C ASP A 39 6.27 18.01 -3.09
N VAL A 40 6.73 17.55 -4.27
CA VAL A 40 8.07 17.84 -4.80
C VAL A 40 7.94 18.84 -5.94
N GLU A 41 8.59 19.98 -5.81
CA GLU A 41 8.62 21.03 -6.84
C GLU A 41 9.49 20.64 -8.04
N VAL A 42 9.16 21.18 -9.22
CA VAL A 42 9.94 20.93 -10.43
C VAL A 42 11.41 21.27 -10.23
N GLY A 43 12.30 20.40 -10.66
CA GLY A 43 13.75 20.52 -10.52
C GLY A 43 14.27 20.21 -9.11
N LYS A 44 13.40 19.89 -8.16
CA LYS A 44 13.79 19.50 -6.79
C LYS A 44 13.83 17.99 -6.66
N SER A 45 14.57 17.55 -5.64
CA SER A 45 14.75 16.14 -5.32
C SER A 45 14.50 15.87 -3.85
N CYS A 46 13.90 14.72 -3.55
CA CYS A 46 13.84 14.16 -2.20
C CYS A 46 14.70 12.90 -2.12
N ARG A 47 15.44 12.74 -1.04
CA ARG A 47 16.22 11.55 -0.72
C ARG A 47 15.55 10.77 0.40
N LEU A 48 15.46 9.47 0.20
CA LEU A 48 15.02 8.49 1.18
C LEU A 48 16.20 7.61 1.55
N ALA A 49 16.40 7.43 2.84
CA ALA A 49 17.36 6.49 3.40
C ALA A 49 16.91 6.14 4.81
N SER A 50 17.01 4.89 5.19
CA SER A 50 16.75 4.42 6.55
C SER A 50 17.59 3.20 6.85
N SER A 51 18.19 3.13 8.02
CA SER A 51 18.97 1.98 8.45
C SER A 51 18.13 0.87 9.09
N ASP A 52 16.92 1.17 9.54
CA ASP A 52 16.08 0.32 10.38
C ASP A 52 14.63 0.18 9.89
N ARG A 53 14.28 0.81 8.77
CA ARG A 53 12.91 0.83 8.25
C ARG A 53 12.87 0.44 6.79
N THR A 54 11.89 -0.38 6.46
CA THR A 54 11.42 -0.59 5.10
C THR A 54 10.60 0.62 4.65
N GLN A 55 10.82 1.08 3.43
CA GLN A 55 10.16 2.27 2.89
C GLN A 55 9.60 2.00 1.51
N VAL A 56 8.45 2.61 1.22
CA VAL A 56 7.88 2.67 -0.14
C VAL A 56 7.61 4.11 -0.49
N LEU A 57 8.08 4.53 -1.65
CA LEU A 57 7.75 5.81 -2.26
C LEU A 57 6.96 5.57 -3.54
N TYR A 58 5.78 6.14 -3.62
CA TYR A 58 4.85 5.96 -4.73
C TYR A 58 4.45 7.29 -5.35
N VAL A 59 4.48 7.36 -6.69
CA VAL A 59 4.10 8.55 -7.47
C VAL A 59 2.58 8.57 -7.64
N MET A 60 1.89 9.34 -6.82
CA MET A 60 0.44 9.52 -6.87
C MET A 60 0.04 10.44 -8.03
N GLU A 61 0.74 11.58 -8.16
CA GLU A 61 0.47 12.59 -9.17
C GLU A 61 1.75 13.14 -9.77
N GLY A 62 1.64 13.69 -10.98
CA GLY A 62 2.72 14.26 -11.74
C GLY A 62 3.24 13.34 -12.84
N GLN A 63 4.20 13.84 -13.61
CA GLN A 63 4.85 13.13 -14.73
C GLN A 63 6.33 13.46 -14.76
N GLY A 64 7.14 12.56 -15.35
CA GLY A 64 8.57 12.76 -15.49
C GLY A 64 9.32 12.69 -14.16
N ALA A 65 8.92 11.79 -13.28
CA ALA A 65 9.72 11.48 -12.11
C ALA A 65 10.98 10.74 -12.54
N HIS A 66 12.14 11.16 -12.05
CA HIS A 66 13.42 10.47 -12.24
C HIS A 66 13.85 9.89 -10.89
N LEU A 67 14.09 8.60 -10.85
CA LEU A 67 14.54 7.88 -9.68
C LEU A 67 15.97 7.41 -9.86
N ALA A 68 16.84 7.74 -8.91
CA ALA A 68 18.13 7.12 -8.72
C ALA A 68 18.04 6.23 -7.46
N HIS A 69 18.29 4.94 -7.60
CA HIS A 69 18.15 3.94 -6.55
C HIS A 69 19.41 3.11 -6.41
N THR A 70 19.87 2.87 -5.20
CA THR A 70 21.02 2.00 -4.93
C THR A 70 20.56 0.71 -4.29
N ALA A 71 20.61 -0.37 -5.06
CA ALA A 71 20.28 -1.73 -4.61
C ALA A 71 21.51 -2.63 -4.70
N GLY A 72 21.86 -3.29 -3.59
CA GLY A 72 23.01 -4.20 -3.55
C GLY A 72 24.36 -3.54 -3.94
N GLY A 73 24.50 -2.25 -3.68
CA GLY A 73 25.71 -1.46 -4.00
C GLY A 73 25.80 -0.98 -5.46
N ARG A 74 24.76 -1.20 -6.27
CA ARG A 74 24.69 -0.75 -7.65
C ARG A 74 23.67 0.39 -7.79
N LEU A 75 24.09 1.48 -8.41
CA LEU A 75 23.19 2.58 -8.78
C LEU A 75 22.39 2.20 -10.03
N GLU A 76 21.08 2.35 -9.95
CA GLU A 76 20.13 2.20 -11.05
C GLU A 76 19.32 3.48 -11.22
N GLU A 77 19.06 3.85 -12.47
CA GLU A 77 18.29 5.05 -12.80
C GLU A 77 17.05 4.69 -13.62
N HIS A 78 15.90 5.26 -13.25
CA HIS A 78 14.62 4.97 -13.85
C HIS A 78 13.81 6.25 -14.09
N ALA A 79 13.18 6.33 -15.27
CA ALA A 79 12.11 7.29 -15.49
C ALA A 79 10.78 6.65 -15.03
N LEU A 80 10.13 7.26 -14.06
CA LEU A 80 8.90 6.72 -13.48
C LEU A 80 7.67 7.47 -13.98
N PRO A 81 6.66 6.75 -14.48
CA PRO A 81 5.34 7.32 -14.73
C PRO A 81 4.57 7.51 -13.41
N ARG A 82 3.43 8.18 -13.49
CA ARG A 82 2.41 8.10 -12.44
C ARG A 82 2.04 6.63 -12.18
N ARG A 83 1.74 6.29 -10.92
CA ARG A 83 1.48 4.92 -10.47
C ARG A 83 2.68 3.99 -10.63
N ALA A 84 3.84 4.53 -10.35
CA ALA A 84 5.06 3.76 -10.18
C ALA A 84 5.69 4.11 -8.84
N GLY A 85 6.61 3.30 -8.37
CA GLY A 85 7.27 3.54 -7.10
C GLY A 85 8.52 2.71 -6.90
N VAL A 86 9.11 2.88 -5.73
CA VAL A 86 10.27 2.12 -5.28
C VAL A 86 10.00 1.55 -3.89
N TYR A 87 10.31 0.29 -3.72
CA TYR A 87 10.41 -0.41 -2.44
C TYR A 87 11.88 -0.43 -2.02
N LEU A 88 12.15 -0.05 -0.79
CA LEU A 88 13.50 0.03 -0.21
C LEU A 88 13.57 -0.83 1.05
N GLU A 89 14.57 -1.68 1.10
CA GLU A 89 14.96 -2.39 2.32
C GLU A 89 15.76 -1.48 3.26
N PRO A 90 15.79 -1.80 4.56
CA PRO A 90 16.68 -1.09 5.49
C PRO A 90 18.14 -1.08 5.01
N GLY A 91 18.75 0.10 4.98
CA GLY A 91 20.11 0.32 4.49
C GLY A 91 20.21 0.71 3.02
N GLU A 92 19.12 0.61 2.26
CA GLU A 92 19.06 1.10 0.88
C GLU A 92 18.63 2.55 0.81
N GLU A 93 18.92 3.20 -0.31
CA GLU A 93 18.56 4.61 -0.52
C GLU A 93 18.08 4.88 -1.94
N ALA A 94 17.22 5.87 -2.06
CA ALA A 94 16.73 6.38 -3.32
C ALA A 94 16.64 7.90 -3.31
N THR A 95 16.82 8.48 -4.50
CA THR A 95 16.58 9.90 -4.73
C THR A 95 15.55 10.04 -5.85
N MET A 96 14.43 10.70 -5.53
CA MET A 96 13.37 11.00 -6.51
C MET A 96 13.42 12.47 -6.88
N THR A 97 13.49 12.75 -8.18
CA THR A 97 13.56 14.11 -8.76
C THR A 97 12.31 14.38 -9.59
N ALA A 98 11.69 15.53 -9.40
CA ALA A 98 10.62 16.04 -10.25
C ALA A 98 11.20 16.70 -11.51
N ALA A 99 11.43 15.94 -12.59
CA ALA A 99 12.11 16.45 -13.78
C ALA A 99 11.18 17.18 -14.75
N GLY A 100 9.91 16.78 -14.85
CA GLY A 100 8.98 17.34 -15.85
C GLY A 100 7.82 18.16 -15.28
N ALA A 101 7.27 17.76 -14.16
CA ALA A 101 6.14 18.40 -13.49
C ALA A 101 6.29 18.24 -11.96
N PRO A 102 5.58 19.03 -11.15
CA PRO A 102 5.52 18.79 -9.72
C PRO A 102 4.99 17.37 -9.44
N LEU A 103 5.50 16.72 -8.40
CA LEU A 103 5.08 15.38 -8.00
C LEU A 103 4.36 15.45 -6.66
N VAL A 104 3.34 14.60 -6.51
CA VAL A 104 2.79 14.23 -5.21
C VAL A 104 3.17 12.77 -4.95
N LEU A 105 3.91 12.55 -3.89
CA LEU A 105 4.44 11.25 -3.51
C LEU A 105 3.79 10.78 -2.19
N LEU A 106 3.36 9.51 -2.15
CA LEU A 106 3.00 8.84 -0.91
C LEU A 106 4.23 8.10 -0.39
N LEU A 107 4.59 8.38 0.85
CA LEU A 107 5.63 7.68 1.59
C LEU A 107 4.98 6.80 2.66
N VAL A 108 5.24 5.51 2.61
CA VAL A 108 4.91 4.54 3.67
C VAL A 108 6.22 3.99 4.22
N SER A 109 6.35 3.98 5.55
CA SER A 109 7.55 3.50 6.21
C SER A 109 7.19 2.66 7.43
N VAL A 110 7.74 1.45 7.51
CA VAL A 110 7.49 0.48 8.57
C VAL A 110 8.81 0.00 9.19
N PRO A 111 8.84 -0.31 10.49
CA PRO A 111 10.05 -0.89 11.08
C PRO A 111 10.32 -2.27 10.49
N LYS A 112 11.59 -2.64 10.39
CA LYS A 112 12.00 -3.97 10.00
C LYS A 112 11.41 -5.01 10.95
N HIS A 113 10.78 -6.03 10.38
CA HIS A 113 10.21 -7.12 11.16
C HIS A 113 11.32 -8.07 11.66
N THR A 114 11.36 -8.29 12.97
CA THR A 114 12.43 -9.07 13.62
C THR A 114 12.28 -10.60 13.45
N ALA A 115 11.09 -11.07 13.10
CA ALA A 115 10.79 -12.50 12.96
C ALA A 115 10.99 -13.02 11.52
N ARG A 116 11.85 -12.40 10.74
CA ARG A 116 12.23 -12.91 9.41
C ARG A 116 12.88 -14.28 9.54
N PRO A 117 12.50 -15.26 8.69
CA PRO A 117 13.28 -16.48 8.57
C PRO A 117 14.73 -16.16 8.19
N THR A 118 15.69 -16.74 8.92
CA THR A 118 17.12 -16.50 8.73
C THR A 118 17.66 -16.99 7.37
N ASP A 119 16.91 -17.87 6.70
CA ASP A 119 17.30 -18.50 5.44
C ASP A 119 16.79 -17.80 4.18
N SER A 120 15.98 -16.75 4.32
CA SER A 120 15.55 -15.95 3.17
C SER A 120 16.74 -15.11 2.68
N ALA A 121 17.07 -15.20 1.40
CA ALA A 121 17.96 -14.21 0.76
C ALA A 121 17.47 -12.82 1.15
N SER A 122 18.37 -11.95 1.59
CA SER A 122 17.99 -10.59 1.96
C SER A 122 17.22 -9.98 0.81
N PRO A 123 15.94 -9.61 0.99
CA PRO A 123 15.20 -8.96 -0.07
C PRO A 123 15.96 -7.70 -0.48
N ARG A 124 15.89 -7.38 -1.76
CA ARG A 124 16.48 -6.16 -2.31
C ARG A 124 15.35 -5.20 -2.63
N GLY A 125 15.61 -3.94 -2.50
CA GLY A 125 14.73 -2.92 -3.03
C GLY A 125 14.56 -3.07 -4.54
N TYR A 126 13.42 -2.68 -5.03
CA TYR A 126 13.08 -2.76 -6.44
C TYR A 126 12.13 -1.63 -6.85
N VAL A 127 12.15 -1.35 -8.15
CA VAL A 127 11.22 -0.42 -8.78
C VAL A 127 10.03 -1.18 -9.34
N PHE A 128 8.83 -0.63 -9.18
CA PHE A 128 7.61 -1.17 -9.75
C PHE A 128 6.85 -0.12 -10.56
N VAL A 129 6.18 -0.58 -11.61
CA VAL A 129 5.23 0.20 -12.40
C VAL A 129 3.91 -0.56 -12.38
N GLU A 130 2.85 0.02 -11.80
CA GLU A 130 1.58 -0.66 -11.58
C GLU A 130 1.02 -1.32 -12.85
N ALA A 131 1.09 -0.63 -13.98
CA ALA A 131 0.60 -1.14 -15.26
C ALA A 131 1.32 -2.42 -15.77
N GLN A 132 2.49 -2.74 -15.21
CA GLN A 132 3.27 -3.94 -15.54
C GLN A 132 3.02 -5.09 -14.57
N LEU A 133 2.30 -4.82 -13.48
CA LEU A 133 2.01 -5.80 -12.46
C LEU A 133 0.73 -6.57 -12.78
N ARG A 134 0.65 -7.76 -12.21
CA ARG A 134 -0.53 -8.61 -12.33
C ARG A 134 -1.66 -8.03 -11.49
N SER A 135 -2.83 -7.85 -12.11
CA SER A 135 -4.07 -7.53 -11.40
C SER A 135 -4.91 -8.79 -11.18
N LEU A 136 -5.56 -8.83 -10.04
CA LEU A 136 -6.50 -9.87 -9.66
C LEU A 136 -7.91 -9.29 -9.63
N ILE A 137 -8.90 -10.10 -10.00
CA ILE A 137 -10.32 -9.77 -9.89
C ILE A 137 -11.02 -10.82 -9.03
N ASP A 138 -12.04 -10.41 -8.27
CA ASP A 138 -12.87 -11.36 -7.54
C ASP A 138 -13.86 -12.09 -8.48
N GLU A 139 -14.57 -13.11 -7.97
CA GLU A 139 -15.52 -13.92 -8.74
C GLU A 139 -16.61 -13.11 -9.43
N LYS A 140 -16.99 -11.95 -8.89
CA LYS A 140 -18.04 -11.07 -9.42
C LYS A 140 -17.46 -9.94 -10.28
N ALA A 141 -16.13 -9.84 -10.38
CA ALA A 141 -15.41 -8.74 -11.04
C ALA A 141 -15.80 -7.35 -10.53
N ILE A 142 -16.21 -7.24 -9.26
CA ILE A 142 -16.58 -5.98 -8.61
C ILE A 142 -15.45 -5.41 -7.75
N ARG A 143 -14.42 -6.21 -7.49
CA ARG A 143 -13.20 -5.77 -6.79
C ARG A 143 -11.99 -6.19 -7.61
N GLU A 144 -11.06 -5.25 -7.76
CA GLU A 144 -9.78 -5.48 -8.42
C GLU A 144 -8.65 -5.19 -7.42
N ARG A 145 -7.59 -6.00 -7.45
CA ARG A 145 -6.40 -5.85 -6.60
C ARG A 145 -5.14 -5.93 -7.44
N THR A 146 -4.21 -5.03 -7.20
CA THR A 146 -2.86 -5.08 -7.77
C THR A 146 -1.85 -4.92 -6.64
N PHE A 147 -1.07 -5.95 -6.37
CA PHE A 147 -0.01 -5.87 -5.37
C PHE A 147 1.23 -5.20 -5.95
N TRP A 148 1.81 -4.26 -5.20
CA TRP A 148 3.08 -3.62 -5.50
C TRP A 148 4.22 -4.22 -4.67
N VAL A 149 3.94 -4.49 -3.39
CA VAL A 149 4.84 -5.13 -2.44
C VAL A 149 4.10 -6.29 -1.80
N ASN A 150 4.55 -7.48 -2.11
CA ASN A 150 4.02 -8.72 -1.56
C ASN A 150 4.95 -9.86 -1.96
N LYS A 151 5.19 -10.82 -1.07
CA LYS A 151 5.99 -12.03 -1.39
C LYS A 151 5.47 -12.80 -2.61
N GLU A 152 4.19 -12.69 -2.90
CA GLU A 152 3.52 -13.40 -3.98
C GLU A 152 3.67 -12.74 -5.36
N THR A 153 4.18 -11.51 -5.42
CA THR A 153 4.47 -10.84 -6.70
C THR A 153 5.70 -11.44 -7.39
N GLY A 154 6.51 -12.18 -6.65
CA GLY A 154 7.81 -12.67 -7.11
C GLY A 154 8.87 -11.57 -7.25
N LEU A 155 8.54 -10.32 -6.92
CA LEU A 155 9.47 -9.20 -6.96
C LEU A 155 10.26 -9.08 -5.66
N SER A 156 9.67 -9.44 -4.53
CA SER A 156 10.33 -9.40 -3.23
C SER A 156 9.63 -10.33 -2.24
N GLU A 157 10.40 -10.85 -1.32
CA GLU A 157 9.90 -11.54 -0.12
C GLU A 157 9.79 -10.55 1.05
N SER A 158 8.98 -9.49 0.90
CA SER A 158 8.76 -8.57 2.00
C SER A 158 7.98 -9.22 3.13
N TRP A 159 8.55 -9.21 4.33
CA TRP A 159 7.90 -9.63 5.57
C TRP A 159 7.40 -8.45 6.40
N ASP A 160 7.88 -7.26 6.06
CA ASP A 160 7.62 -6.07 6.83
C ASP A 160 6.31 -5.39 6.41
N LEU A 161 5.96 -5.51 5.12
CA LEU A 161 4.87 -4.77 4.52
C LEU A 161 4.23 -5.54 3.36
N GLN A 162 2.90 -5.57 3.32
CA GLN A 162 2.12 -5.77 2.10
C GLN A 162 1.58 -4.42 1.67
N LEU A 163 1.67 -4.11 0.38
CA LEU A 163 1.15 -2.87 -0.17
C LEU A 163 0.66 -3.08 -1.60
N GLY A 164 -0.47 -2.47 -1.95
CA GLY A 164 -1.05 -2.54 -3.26
C GLY A 164 -2.25 -1.62 -3.42
N ARG A 165 -2.84 -1.65 -4.60
CA ARG A 165 -4.06 -0.90 -4.90
C ARG A 165 -5.25 -1.83 -4.93
N MET A 166 -6.37 -1.36 -4.40
CA MET A 166 -7.69 -1.94 -4.51
C MET A 166 -8.62 -0.98 -5.26
N ALA A 167 -9.44 -1.52 -6.15
CA ALA A 167 -10.51 -0.79 -6.81
C ALA A 167 -11.84 -1.52 -6.58
N TYR A 168 -12.85 -0.79 -6.13
CA TYR A 168 -14.19 -1.28 -5.87
C TYR A 168 -15.18 -0.64 -6.84
N ALA A 169 -15.96 -1.47 -7.51
CA ALA A 169 -17.10 -1.01 -8.29
C ALA A 169 -18.14 -0.32 -7.39
N PRO A 170 -19.09 0.44 -7.96
CA PRO A 170 -20.21 0.99 -7.22
C PRO A 170 -20.89 -0.06 -6.32
N GLN A 171 -21.13 0.31 -5.06
CA GLN A 171 -21.79 -0.53 -4.03
C GLN A 171 -21.05 -1.85 -3.68
N ALA A 172 -19.85 -2.07 -4.21
CA ALA A 172 -19.02 -3.19 -3.80
C ALA A 172 -18.53 -3.02 -2.36
N HIS A 173 -18.36 -4.13 -1.66
CA HIS A 173 -17.82 -4.12 -0.29
C HIS A 173 -16.86 -5.29 -0.05
N SER A 174 -16.01 -5.19 0.97
CA SER A 174 -15.26 -6.32 1.49
C SER A 174 -16.16 -7.20 2.37
N PRO A 175 -15.85 -8.48 2.57
CA PRO A 175 -16.35 -9.20 3.72
C PRO A 175 -16.00 -8.44 5.00
N ARG A 176 -16.83 -8.56 6.05
CA ARG A 176 -16.42 -8.15 7.40
C ARG A 176 -15.34 -9.11 7.87
N HIS A 177 -14.20 -8.61 8.29
CA HIS A 177 -13.06 -9.44 8.61
C HIS A 177 -12.16 -8.82 9.68
N VAL A 178 -11.26 -9.66 10.19
CA VAL A 178 -10.23 -9.26 11.15
C VAL A 178 -8.92 -9.98 10.84
N HIS A 179 -7.81 -9.32 11.12
CA HIS A 179 -6.47 -9.89 10.98
C HIS A 179 -5.91 -10.33 12.31
N HIS A 180 -5.22 -11.46 12.30
CA HIS A 180 -4.62 -12.09 13.48
C HIS A 180 -3.14 -12.37 13.23
N PRO A 181 -2.33 -12.56 14.29
CA PRO A 181 -1.00 -13.11 14.16
C PRO A 181 -1.00 -14.43 13.39
N SER A 182 0.02 -14.66 12.59
CA SER A 182 0.26 -15.97 11.98
C SER A 182 1.01 -16.90 12.94
N LYS A 183 1.23 -18.14 12.51
CA LYS A 183 2.06 -19.09 13.27
C LYS A 183 3.53 -18.69 13.30
N THR A 184 3.97 -17.95 12.29
CA THR A 184 5.36 -17.50 12.09
C THR A 184 5.59 -16.06 12.51
N SER A 185 4.52 -15.28 12.69
CA SER A 185 4.57 -13.92 13.21
C SER A 185 3.60 -13.72 14.37
N PRO A 186 4.09 -13.52 15.61
CA PRO A 186 3.25 -13.30 16.78
C PRO A 186 2.65 -11.88 16.83
N VAL A 187 2.94 -11.05 15.85
CA VAL A 187 2.52 -9.65 15.80
C VAL A 187 1.25 -9.53 14.97
N THR A 188 0.18 -9.01 15.58
CA THR A 188 -1.04 -8.64 14.84
C THR A 188 -0.73 -7.46 13.92
N PRO A 189 -1.08 -7.53 12.62
CA PRO A 189 -0.83 -6.44 11.71
C PRO A 189 -1.72 -5.24 12.00
N GLU A 190 -1.17 -4.07 11.76
CA GLU A 190 -1.93 -2.84 11.55
C GLU A 190 -2.36 -2.78 10.10
N HIS A 191 -3.59 -2.33 9.84
CA HIS A 191 -4.15 -2.29 8.51
C HIS A 191 -4.58 -0.86 8.16
N PHE A 192 -4.26 -0.42 6.94
CA PHE A 192 -4.45 0.96 6.50
C PHE A 192 -5.03 1.02 5.10
N TYR A 193 -5.84 2.06 4.87
CA TYR A 193 -6.36 2.41 3.55
C TYR A 193 -6.15 3.90 3.28
N PHE A 194 -5.44 4.23 2.23
CA PHE A 194 -5.37 5.61 1.74
C PHE A 194 -6.28 5.76 0.53
N ILE A 195 -7.33 6.57 0.65
CA ILE A 195 -8.35 6.70 -0.39
C ILE A 195 -7.85 7.64 -1.49
N GLU A 196 -7.71 7.14 -2.71
CA GLU A 196 -7.26 7.93 -3.87
C GLU A 196 -8.43 8.57 -4.62
N LYS A 197 -9.55 7.84 -4.76
CA LYS A 197 -10.66 8.26 -5.62
C LYS A 197 -11.98 7.66 -5.16
N GLY A 198 -13.07 8.39 -5.42
CA GLY A 198 -14.43 7.96 -5.07
C GLY A 198 -14.73 8.12 -3.59
N THR A 199 -15.84 7.58 -3.13
CA THR A 199 -16.30 7.68 -1.74
C THR A 199 -16.85 6.35 -1.25
N GLY A 200 -16.90 6.19 0.05
CA GLY A 200 -17.43 5.00 0.69
C GLY A 200 -17.54 5.16 2.19
N GLU A 201 -17.57 4.06 2.88
CA GLU A 201 -17.57 4.02 4.34
C GLU A 201 -16.69 2.87 4.86
N VAL A 202 -16.10 3.09 6.02
CA VAL A 202 -15.49 2.03 6.82
C VAL A 202 -16.36 1.74 8.03
N LYS A 203 -16.59 0.46 8.31
CA LYS A 203 -17.44 -0.03 9.41
C LYS A 203 -16.62 -0.83 10.40
N ASP A 204 -16.91 -0.62 11.67
CA ASP A 204 -16.49 -1.46 12.81
C ASP A 204 -17.69 -1.75 13.73
N ASP A 205 -17.46 -2.35 14.87
CA ASP A 205 -18.54 -2.64 15.86
C ASP A 205 -19.12 -1.37 16.47
N ALA A 206 -18.42 -0.24 16.42
CA ALA A 206 -18.90 1.05 16.91
C ALA A 206 -19.72 1.84 15.87
N GLY A 207 -19.79 1.37 14.62
CA GLY A 207 -20.61 1.99 13.58
C GLY A 207 -19.86 2.21 12.27
N SER A 208 -20.40 3.12 11.45
CA SER A 208 -19.90 3.47 10.13
C SER A 208 -19.31 4.89 10.11
N ARG A 209 -18.24 5.08 9.36
CA ARG A 209 -17.60 6.38 9.11
C ARG A 209 -17.42 6.60 7.61
N PRO A 210 -17.86 7.74 7.08
CA PRO A 210 -17.65 8.08 5.67
C PRO A 210 -16.15 8.27 5.40
N VAL A 211 -15.72 7.89 4.19
CA VAL A 211 -14.37 8.07 3.70
C VAL A 211 -14.38 8.59 2.26
N GLY A 212 -13.37 9.39 1.91
CA GLY A 212 -13.21 9.98 0.59
C GLY A 212 -11.76 10.29 0.24
N PRO A 213 -11.50 10.89 -0.93
CA PRO A 213 -10.14 11.14 -1.41
C PRO A 213 -9.29 11.92 -0.40
N GLY A 214 -8.08 11.44 -0.15
CA GLY A 214 -7.14 11.99 0.81
C GLY A 214 -7.32 11.52 2.25
N ASP A 215 -8.32 10.66 2.54
CA ASP A 215 -8.46 10.05 3.85
C ASP A 215 -7.50 8.87 4.01
N LEU A 216 -6.79 8.84 5.14
CA LEU A 216 -6.10 7.67 5.66
C LEU A 216 -6.97 7.04 6.74
N VAL A 217 -7.34 5.78 6.52
CA VAL A 217 -8.05 4.96 7.49
C VAL A 217 -7.04 4.09 8.21
N LEU A 218 -7.00 4.16 9.53
CA LEU A 218 -6.21 3.28 10.40
C LEU A 218 -7.14 2.28 11.08
N ILE A 219 -6.93 1.01 10.81
CA ILE A 219 -7.56 -0.12 11.48
C ILE A 219 -6.60 -0.65 12.53
N PRO A 220 -6.89 -0.50 13.81
CA PRO A 220 -6.06 -1.05 14.87
C PRO A 220 -5.94 -2.57 14.77
N ALA A 221 -4.85 -3.11 15.29
CA ALA A 221 -4.61 -4.55 15.34
C ALA A 221 -5.78 -5.29 16.03
N GLY A 222 -6.30 -6.33 15.35
CA GLY A 222 -7.40 -7.17 15.88
C GLY A 222 -8.80 -6.54 15.83
N GLU A 223 -8.96 -5.40 15.18
CA GLU A 223 -10.28 -4.76 15.01
C GLU A 223 -11.04 -5.37 13.83
N TRP A 224 -12.30 -5.79 14.06
CA TRP A 224 -13.21 -6.20 13.00
C TRP A 224 -13.59 -5.02 12.14
N HIS A 225 -13.53 -5.20 10.82
CA HIS A 225 -13.81 -4.10 9.90
C HIS A 225 -14.37 -4.56 8.55
N GLN A 226 -14.99 -3.62 7.86
CA GLN A 226 -15.50 -3.77 6.50
C GLN A 226 -15.37 -2.42 5.77
N LEU A 227 -15.01 -2.47 4.48
CA LEU A 227 -15.13 -1.33 3.58
C LEU A 227 -16.31 -1.51 2.64
N ALA A 228 -17.03 -0.43 2.35
CA ALA A 228 -18.11 -0.41 1.38
C ALA A 228 -18.00 0.84 0.49
N ALA A 229 -18.03 0.64 -0.83
CA ALA A 229 -18.06 1.73 -1.80
C ALA A 229 -19.45 2.34 -1.90
N SER A 230 -19.53 3.65 -2.14
CA SER A 230 -20.76 4.34 -2.52
C SER A 230 -21.12 4.04 -3.99
N ASP A 231 -22.13 4.76 -4.51
CA ASP A 231 -22.53 4.69 -5.92
C ASP A 231 -21.44 5.13 -6.91
N SER A 232 -20.40 5.81 -6.45
CA SER A 232 -19.26 6.21 -7.28
C SER A 232 -18.18 5.11 -7.40
N GLY A 233 -18.28 4.05 -6.61
CA GLY A 233 -17.16 3.16 -6.38
C GLY A 233 -16.01 3.86 -5.66
N PHE A 234 -14.91 3.20 -5.38
CA PHE A 234 -13.68 3.88 -4.93
C PHE A 234 -12.42 3.05 -5.13
N ASP A 235 -11.32 3.79 -5.29
CA ASP A 235 -9.97 3.26 -5.38
C ASP A 235 -9.19 3.67 -4.14
N TYR A 236 -8.41 2.75 -3.58
CA TYR A 236 -7.58 3.01 -2.42
C TYR A 236 -6.28 2.21 -2.46
N ILE A 237 -5.28 2.74 -1.78
CA ILE A 237 -4.02 2.05 -1.51
C ILE A 237 -4.19 1.33 -0.18
N GLU A 238 -4.04 0.01 -0.21
CA GLU A 238 -4.10 -0.86 0.96
C GLU A 238 -2.69 -1.22 1.41
N PHE A 239 -2.41 -1.12 2.70
CA PHE A 239 -1.18 -1.63 3.26
C PHE A 239 -1.36 -2.21 4.66
N GLN A 240 -0.58 -3.24 4.93
CA GLN A 240 -0.60 -4.02 6.16
C GLN A 240 0.84 -4.25 6.64
N ALA A 241 1.06 -4.09 7.93
CA ALA A 241 2.37 -4.27 8.53
C ALA A 241 2.26 -4.93 9.92
N PRO A 242 2.97 -6.04 10.18
CA PRO A 242 3.77 -6.83 9.24
C PRO A 242 2.90 -7.61 8.23
N PHE A 243 3.53 -8.14 7.18
CA PHE A 243 2.83 -8.87 6.11
C PHE A 243 2.32 -10.25 6.54
N ASP A 244 3.00 -10.94 7.42
CA ASP A 244 2.68 -12.33 7.78
C ASP A 244 1.54 -12.37 8.81
N PHE A 245 0.32 -12.63 8.35
CA PHE A 245 -0.89 -12.66 9.16
C PHE A 245 -1.93 -13.65 8.64
N MET A 246 -2.91 -13.98 9.49
CA MET A 246 -4.10 -14.72 9.12
C MET A 246 -5.31 -13.80 9.09
N THR A 247 -6.28 -14.11 8.24
CA THR A 247 -7.55 -13.39 8.14
C THR A 247 -8.71 -14.31 8.51
N THR A 248 -9.54 -13.86 9.45
CA THR A 248 -10.85 -14.47 9.73
C THR A 248 -11.93 -13.60 9.09
N MET A 249 -12.81 -14.21 8.32
CA MET A 249 -13.93 -13.54 7.66
C MET A 249 -15.23 -14.00 8.30
N ASP A 250 -16.16 -13.09 8.46
CA ASP A 250 -17.53 -13.40 8.79
C ASP A 250 -18.19 -14.20 7.64
N HIS A 251 -19.32 -14.87 7.89
CA HIS A 251 -20.02 -15.76 6.93
C HIS A 251 -20.59 -15.05 5.70
N ASP A 252 -19.82 -14.12 5.12
CA ASP A 252 -20.20 -13.43 3.89
C ASP A 252 -19.86 -14.32 2.68
N PRO A 253 -20.85 -14.62 1.81
CA PRO A 253 -20.64 -15.38 0.58
C PRO A 253 -19.87 -14.61 -0.53
N LEU A 254 -19.40 -13.40 -0.23
CA LEU A 254 -18.56 -12.65 -1.18
C LEU A 254 -17.28 -13.42 -1.46
N GLY A 255 -17.14 -13.81 -2.70
CA GLY A 255 -16.16 -14.72 -3.25
C GLY A 255 -14.79 -14.69 -2.58
N LYS A 256 -14.39 -15.86 -2.10
CA LYS A 256 -13.05 -16.09 -1.52
C LYS A 256 -11.98 -16.23 -2.59
N ASN A 257 -12.42 -16.40 -3.85
CA ASN A 257 -11.53 -16.69 -4.97
C ASN A 257 -11.15 -15.41 -5.70
N TRP A 258 -9.87 -15.31 -6.00
CA TRP A 258 -9.32 -14.28 -6.86
C TRP A 258 -8.85 -14.91 -8.16
N TYR A 259 -9.01 -14.20 -9.27
CA TYR A 259 -8.66 -14.65 -10.61
C TYR A 259 -7.66 -13.69 -11.23
N ILE A 260 -6.75 -14.21 -12.05
CA ILE A 260 -5.76 -13.41 -12.75
C ILE A 260 -6.43 -12.70 -13.92
N LYS A 261 -6.57 -11.38 -13.84
CA LYS A 261 -7.20 -10.54 -14.87
C LYS A 261 -6.49 -10.71 -16.22
N GLY A 262 -7.28 -10.79 -17.30
CA GLY A 262 -6.75 -10.91 -18.66
C GLY A 262 -6.18 -12.28 -19.02
N THR A 263 -6.42 -13.32 -18.22
CA THR A 263 -6.02 -14.70 -18.52
C THR A 263 -7.23 -15.54 -18.92
N ASP A 264 -6.98 -16.69 -19.57
CA ASP A 264 -7.98 -17.70 -19.87
C ASP A 264 -7.45 -19.07 -19.40
N ASP A 265 -8.30 -19.83 -18.71
CA ASP A 265 -8.02 -21.19 -18.25
C ASP A 265 -8.23 -22.25 -19.34
N GLY A 266 -8.59 -21.85 -20.55
CA GLY A 266 -8.96 -22.70 -21.68
C GLY A 266 -10.48 -22.97 -21.78
N THR A 267 -11.28 -22.45 -20.86
CA THR A 267 -12.76 -22.56 -20.86
C THR A 267 -13.45 -21.21 -21.05
N GLY A 268 -12.69 -20.14 -21.31
CA GLY A 268 -13.19 -18.77 -21.40
C GLY A 268 -13.31 -18.08 -20.03
N LYS A 269 -12.80 -18.71 -18.96
CA LYS A 269 -12.76 -18.11 -17.62
C LYS A 269 -11.35 -17.66 -17.25
N PRO A 270 -11.20 -16.60 -16.45
CA PRO A 270 -9.90 -16.21 -15.93
C PRO A 270 -9.30 -17.32 -15.07
N LYS A 271 -7.96 -17.46 -15.11
CA LYS A 271 -7.24 -18.44 -14.28
C LYS A 271 -7.40 -18.10 -12.81
N LEU A 272 -7.75 -19.11 -12.01
CA LEU A 272 -7.78 -18.99 -10.55
C LEU A 272 -6.37 -18.63 -10.03
N TRP A 273 -6.32 -17.63 -9.17
CA TRP A 273 -5.11 -17.30 -8.44
C TRP A 273 -5.08 -18.10 -7.13
N VAL A 274 -4.06 -18.92 -6.98
CA VAL A 274 -3.84 -19.71 -5.77
C VAL A 274 -2.71 -19.03 -4.99
N GLN A 275 -3.01 -18.64 -3.77
CA GLN A 275 -2.03 -18.09 -2.85
C GLN A 275 -1.06 -19.22 -2.45
N SER A 276 0.22 -19.04 -2.75
CA SER A 276 1.30 -20.00 -2.45
C SER A 276 1.79 -19.89 -1.01
#